data_4054a7792bd381f3839028b59321795b
#
_entry.id   4054a7792bd381f3839028b59321795b
#
_cell.length_a   1.000
_cell.length_b   1.000
_cell.length_c   1.000
_cell.angle_alpha   90.00
_cell.angle_beta   90.00
_cell.angle_gamma   90.00
#
_symmetry.space_group_name_H-M   'P 1'
#
loop_
_entity.id
_entity.type
_entity.pdbx_description
1 polymer ?
#
loop_
_entity_poly.entity_id
_entity_poly.type
_entity_poly.pdbx_seq_one_letter_code
_entity_poly.pdbx_strand_id
1 'polypeptide(L)'
;LGLMAIFADGGFLALSFLSSLLLSAVLMVVLIFLAEGASIEMISQASMGDTADLSTAWTSTRNNLEPLVLTSILAGIMIALGYALFFIPGLILSFAFYFITQVVMIDGRSGLEALKASYRFVEANLSDCLIVVLASLAISAVLHSVPVIGPLLGLISLPYIYALATLLYLDRGSDRKSPQETQGERVEIV
;
A
#
# COMPACT_ATOMS: atom_id res chain seq x y z
N LEU A 1 23.37 45.35 -15.23
CA LEU A 1 24.11 44.24 -14.61
C LEU A 1 23.52 43.87 -13.24
N GLY A 2 23.18 44.82 -12.34
CA GLY A 2 22.62 44.51 -11.01
C GLY A 2 21.23 43.83 -11.02
N LEU A 3 20.35 44.19 -11.93
CA LEU A 3 19.02 43.57 -12.09
C LEU A 3 19.13 42.11 -12.56
N MET A 4 20.06 41.80 -13.46
CA MET A 4 20.31 40.41 -13.90
C MET A 4 20.88 39.54 -12.77
N ALA A 5 21.68 40.07 -11.88
CA ALA A 5 22.20 39.36 -10.70
C ALA A 5 21.05 39.01 -9.72
N ILE A 6 20.14 39.95 -9.47
CA ILE A 6 18.98 39.72 -8.58
C ILE A 6 18.05 38.64 -9.15
N PHE A 7 17.84 38.62 -10.47
CA PHE A 7 17.04 37.56 -11.13
C PHE A 7 17.77 36.21 -11.15
N ALA A 8 19.10 36.21 -11.28
CA ALA A 8 19.91 35.00 -11.22
C ALA A 8 19.90 34.40 -9.79
N ASP A 9 20.05 35.22 -8.76
CA ASP A 9 20.01 34.82 -7.35
C ASP A 9 18.61 34.35 -6.96
N GLY A 10 17.54 35.02 -7.40
CA GLY A 10 16.17 34.63 -7.18
C GLY A 10 15.81 33.30 -7.89
N GLY A 11 16.32 33.11 -9.09
CA GLY A 11 16.17 31.85 -9.84
C GLY A 11 16.91 30.69 -9.17
N PHE A 12 18.10 30.90 -8.67
CA PHE A 12 18.87 29.90 -7.93
C PHE A 12 18.18 29.49 -6.62
N LEU A 13 17.68 30.47 -5.86
CA LEU A 13 16.92 30.22 -4.62
C LEU A 13 15.62 29.46 -4.90
N ALA A 14 14.88 29.81 -5.95
CA ALA A 14 13.68 29.11 -6.34
C ALA A 14 13.97 27.66 -6.75
N LEU A 15 15.01 27.42 -7.54
CA LEU A 15 15.45 26.07 -7.95
C LEU A 15 15.90 25.23 -6.75
N SER A 16 16.65 25.79 -5.83
CA SER A 16 17.11 25.09 -4.63
C SER A 16 15.94 24.77 -3.69
N PHE A 17 14.96 25.67 -3.56
CA PHE A 17 13.73 25.41 -2.81
C PHE A 17 12.89 24.31 -3.46
N LEU A 18 12.69 24.35 -4.78
CA LEU A 18 11.96 23.31 -5.52
C LEU A 18 12.65 21.94 -5.41
N SER A 19 13.98 21.90 -5.55
CA SER A 19 14.73 20.64 -5.43
C SER A 19 14.67 20.07 -4.01
N SER A 20 14.73 20.91 -2.99
CA SER A 20 14.57 20.50 -1.60
C SER A 20 13.17 19.96 -1.32
N LEU A 21 12.15 20.63 -1.85
CA LEU A 21 10.76 20.18 -1.73
C LEU A 21 10.54 18.82 -2.42
N LEU A 22 11.09 18.66 -3.62
CA LEU A 22 11.00 17.40 -4.37
C LEU A 22 11.72 16.27 -3.63
N LEU A 23 12.93 16.52 -3.15
CA LEU A 23 13.70 15.54 -2.38
C LEU A 23 12.97 15.13 -1.10
N SER A 24 12.41 16.10 -0.37
CA SER A 24 11.60 15.86 0.84
C SER A 24 10.36 15.03 0.52
N ALA A 25 9.67 15.33 -0.57
CA ALA A 25 8.49 14.56 -1.00
C ALA A 25 8.85 13.11 -1.36
N VAL A 26 9.94 12.89 -2.10
CA VAL A 26 10.42 11.54 -2.44
C VAL A 26 10.80 10.77 -1.18
N LEU A 27 11.55 11.41 -0.26
CA LEU A 27 11.93 10.78 1.01
C LEU A 27 10.69 10.40 1.84
N MET A 28 9.70 11.28 1.91
CA MET A 28 8.45 11.02 2.62
C MET A 28 7.69 9.83 2.03
N VAL A 29 7.58 9.75 0.70
CA VAL A 29 6.94 8.62 0.02
C VAL A 29 7.65 7.30 0.32
N VAL A 30 8.99 7.29 0.26
CA VAL A 30 9.78 6.08 0.59
C VAL A 30 9.55 5.66 2.05
N LEU A 31 9.54 6.60 2.99
CA LEU A 31 9.29 6.31 4.41
C LEU A 31 7.87 5.75 4.63
N ILE A 32 6.86 6.26 3.91
CA ILE A 32 5.50 5.74 3.99
C ILE A 32 5.46 4.28 3.52
N PHE A 33 6.06 3.94 2.37
CA PHE A 33 6.11 2.56 1.87
C PHE A 33 6.88 1.62 2.81
N LEU A 34 7.97 2.11 3.42
CA LEU A 34 8.72 1.34 4.40
C LEU A 34 7.89 1.06 5.67
N ALA A 35 7.17 2.05 6.16
CA ALA A 35 6.31 1.89 7.33
C ALA A 35 5.13 0.96 7.05
N GLU A 36 4.52 1.08 5.86
CA GLU A 36 3.42 0.24 5.41
C GLU A 36 3.87 -1.22 5.26
N GLY A 37 4.94 -1.47 4.51
CA GLY A 37 5.46 -2.81 4.30
C GLY A 37 5.92 -3.48 5.60
N ALA A 38 6.63 -2.75 6.47
CA ALA A 38 7.04 -3.26 7.78
C ALA A 38 5.83 -3.62 8.67
N SER A 39 4.78 -2.80 8.64
CA SER A 39 3.54 -3.09 9.37
C SER A 39 2.87 -4.38 8.89
N ILE A 40 2.77 -4.58 7.58
CA ILE A 40 2.19 -5.79 6.98
C ILE A 40 3.01 -7.02 7.35
N GLU A 41 4.33 -6.96 7.25
CA GLU A 41 5.23 -8.05 7.60
C GLU A 41 5.11 -8.44 9.08
N MET A 42 5.14 -7.46 9.98
CA MET A 42 4.99 -7.71 11.42
C MET A 42 3.63 -8.35 11.76
N ILE A 43 2.56 -7.92 11.10
CA ILE A 43 1.22 -8.48 11.29
C ILE A 43 1.19 -9.92 10.76
N SER A 44 1.81 -10.16 9.62
CA SER A 44 1.93 -11.51 9.05
C SER A 44 2.66 -12.46 9.99
N GLN A 45 3.83 -12.05 10.53
CA GLN A 45 4.59 -12.83 11.51
C GLN A 45 3.76 -13.13 12.78
N ALA A 46 3.12 -12.11 13.33
CA ALA A 46 2.28 -12.28 14.52
C ALA A 46 1.08 -13.22 14.28
N SER A 47 0.49 -13.20 13.07
CA SER A 47 -0.63 -14.08 12.72
C SER A 47 -0.22 -15.54 12.57
N MET A 48 1.05 -15.80 12.24
CA MET A 48 1.62 -17.16 12.18
C MET A 48 2.09 -17.69 13.55
N GLY A 49 1.96 -16.86 14.60
CA GLY A 49 2.40 -17.21 15.95
C GLY A 49 3.87 -16.94 16.23
N ASP A 50 4.56 -16.30 15.31
CA ASP A 50 5.95 -15.90 15.47
C ASP A 50 6.05 -14.58 16.26
N THR A 51 7.22 -14.38 16.90
CA THR A 51 7.52 -13.08 17.52
C THR A 51 7.77 -12.06 16.42
N ALA A 52 6.95 -11.00 16.39
CA ALA A 52 7.12 -9.92 15.42
C ALA A 52 8.49 -9.24 15.63
N ASP A 53 9.39 -9.39 14.67
CA ASP A 53 10.73 -8.81 14.69
C ASP A 53 10.84 -7.66 13.71
N LEU A 54 11.09 -6.46 14.23
CA LEU A 54 11.23 -5.25 13.44
C LEU A 54 12.43 -5.30 12.47
N SER A 55 13.51 -5.97 12.85
CA SER A 55 14.70 -6.10 12.00
C SER A 55 14.39 -6.92 10.74
N THR A 56 13.70 -8.03 10.93
CA THR A 56 13.26 -8.90 9.84
C THR A 56 12.23 -8.18 8.96
N ALA A 57 11.26 -7.51 9.56
CA ALA A 57 10.25 -6.75 8.83
C ALA A 57 10.86 -5.62 8.00
N TRP A 58 11.85 -4.90 8.55
CA TRP A 58 12.59 -3.86 7.83
C TRP A 58 13.36 -4.42 6.62
N THR A 59 14.05 -5.53 6.82
CA THR A 59 14.84 -6.18 5.76
C THR A 59 13.94 -6.71 4.64
N SER A 60 12.83 -7.36 4.99
CA SER A 60 11.83 -7.85 4.06
C SER A 60 11.23 -6.72 3.23
N THR A 61 10.80 -5.63 3.90
CA THR A 61 10.23 -4.47 3.21
C THR A 61 11.22 -3.79 2.30
N ARG A 62 12.46 -3.62 2.74
CA ARG A 62 13.53 -3.03 1.91
C ARG A 62 13.80 -3.84 0.65
N ASN A 63 13.79 -5.16 0.75
CA ASN A 63 13.99 -6.06 -0.40
C ASN A 63 12.81 -6.01 -1.38
N ASN A 64 11.61 -5.72 -0.88
CA ASN A 64 10.38 -5.60 -1.68
C ASN A 64 10.03 -4.15 -2.06
N LEU A 65 10.88 -3.18 -1.71
CA LEU A 65 10.60 -1.75 -1.94
C LEU A 65 10.45 -1.43 -3.43
N GLU A 66 11.34 -1.94 -4.26
CA GLU A 66 11.31 -1.72 -5.71
C GLU A 66 10.01 -2.27 -6.34
N PRO A 67 9.66 -3.56 -6.17
CA PRO A 67 8.40 -4.09 -6.69
C PRO A 67 7.17 -3.38 -6.09
N LEU A 68 7.22 -2.95 -4.84
CA LEU A 68 6.13 -2.22 -4.20
C LEU A 68 5.93 -0.84 -4.85
N VAL A 69 6.99 -0.07 -5.01
CA VAL A 69 6.93 1.26 -5.63
C VAL A 69 6.49 1.16 -7.10
N LEU A 70 7.08 0.25 -7.87
CA LEU A 70 6.71 0.08 -9.28
C LEU A 70 5.24 -0.33 -9.44
N THR A 71 4.76 -1.26 -8.62
CA THR A 71 3.37 -1.71 -8.65
C THR A 71 2.42 -0.59 -8.24
N SER A 72 2.77 0.19 -7.22
CA SER A 72 1.96 1.33 -6.76
C SER A 72 1.88 2.45 -7.79
N ILE A 73 2.98 2.72 -8.50
CA ILE A 73 2.98 3.68 -9.62
C ILE A 73 2.05 3.19 -10.74
N LEU A 74 2.15 1.92 -11.11
CA LEU A 74 1.31 1.33 -12.14
C LEU A 74 -0.18 1.37 -11.75
N ALA A 75 -0.50 1.02 -10.51
CA ALA A 75 -1.85 1.14 -9.97
C ALA A 75 -2.35 2.58 -9.99
N GLY A 76 -1.51 3.53 -9.55
CA GLY A 76 -1.83 4.95 -9.54
C GLY A 76 -2.15 5.48 -10.94
N ILE A 77 -1.38 5.08 -11.97
CA ILE A 77 -1.65 5.44 -13.37
C ILE A 77 -3.00 4.87 -13.81
N MET A 78 -3.29 3.61 -13.52
CA MET A 78 -4.57 2.98 -13.90
C MET A 78 -5.76 3.63 -13.19
N ILE A 79 -5.63 3.94 -11.90
CA ILE A 79 -6.66 4.66 -11.14
C ILE A 79 -6.86 6.07 -11.70
N ALA A 80 -5.78 6.80 -11.98
CA ALA A 80 -5.85 8.14 -12.55
C ALA A 80 -6.53 8.15 -13.93
N LEU A 81 -6.22 7.17 -14.78
CA LEU A 81 -6.90 6.99 -16.06
C LEU A 81 -8.40 6.66 -15.87
N GLY A 82 -8.72 5.83 -14.87
CA GLY A 82 -10.10 5.53 -14.50
C GLY A 82 -10.88 6.80 -14.13
N TYR A 83 -10.31 7.67 -13.30
CA TYR A 83 -10.91 8.95 -12.91
C TYR A 83 -10.97 9.95 -14.07
N ALA A 84 -9.97 9.93 -14.95
CA ALA A 84 -9.96 10.80 -16.16
C ALA A 84 -11.05 10.43 -17.16
N LEU A 85 -11.41 9.15 -17.25
CA LEU A 85 -12.50 8.67 -18.09
C LEU A 85 -13.86 9.01 -17.46
N PHE A 86 -14.08 8.53 -16.23
CA PHE A 86 -15.28 8.81 -15.43
C PHE A 86 -14.98 8.54 -13.96
N PHE A 87 -15.71 9.22 -13.05
CA PHE A 87 -15.55 9.06 -11.61
C PHE A 87 -15.78 7.61 -11.15
N ILE A 88 -16.79 6.92 -11.66
CA ILE A 88 -17.15 5.56 -11.26
C ILE A 88 -16.07 4.53 -11.58
N PRO A 89 -15.48 4.44 -12.80
CA PRO A 89 -14.36 3.54 -13.08
C PRO A 89 -13.14 3.78 -12.18
N GLY A 90 -12.81 5.05 -11.90
CA GLY A 90 -11.72 5.38 -10.98
C GLY A 90 -11.97 4.85 -9.56
N LEU A 91 -13.19 4.99 -9.06
CA LEU A 91 -13.59 4.47 -7.75
C LEU A 91 -13.52 2.93 -7.69
N ILE A 92 -13.99 2.24 -8.75
CA ILE A 92 -13.93 0.78 -8.83
C ILE A 92 -12.47 0.30 -8.85
N LEU A 93 -11.59 0.96 -9.62
CA LEU A 93 -10.17 0.61 -9.66
C LEU A 93 -9.48 0.89 -8.33
N SER A 94 -9.80 2.00 -7.66
CA SER A 94 -9.28 2.31 -6.33
C SER A 94 -9.65 1.22 -5.31
N PHE A 95 -10.88 0.72 -5.35
CA PHE A 95 -11.33 -0.37 -4.50
C PHE A 95 -10.68 -1.71 -4.89
N ALA A 96 -10.59 -2.02 -6.18
CA ALA A 96 -10.00 -3.24 -6.69
C ALA A 96 -8.50 -3.38 -6.36
N PHE A 97 -7.79 -2.23 -6.27
CA PHE A 97 -6.36 -2.19 -6.01
C PHE A 97 -6.01 -1.86 -4.56
N TYR A 98 -6.99 -1.87 -3.67
CA TYR A 98 -6.78 -1.55 -2.25
C TYR A 98 -5.79 -2.52 -1.56
N PHE A 99 -5.75 -3.78 -1.98
CA PHE A 99 -4.93 -4.84 -1.38
C PHE A 99 -3.57 -5.07 -2.08
N ILE A 100 -3.12 -4.14 -2.94
CA ILE A 100 -1.86 -4.30 -3.71
C ILE A 100 -0.66 -4.50 -2.79
N THR A 101 -0.55 -3.73 -1.72
CA THR A 101 0.59 -3.80 -0.81
C THR A 101 0.68 -5.17 -0.14
N GLN A 102 -0.47 -5.73 0.27
CA GLN A 102 -0.57 -7.08 0.82
C GLN A 102 -0.12 -8.14 -0.21
N VAL A 103 -0.57 -8.01 -1.46
CA VAL A 103 -0.17 -8.93 -2.54
C VAL A 103 1.33 -8.89 -2.78
N VAL A 104 1.93 -7.70 -2.82
CA VAL A 104 3.39 -7.55 -3.04
C VAL A 104 4.17 -8.11 -1.87
N MET A 105 3.78 -7.79 -0.64
CA MET A 105 4.53 -8.15 0.57
C MET A 105 4.35 -9.64 0.95
N ILE A 106 3.15 -10.20 0.80
CA ILE A 106 2.82 -11.55 1.25
C ILE A 106 2.99 -12.58 0.14
N ASP A 107 2.49 -12.28 -1.09
CA ASP A 107 2.57 -13.20 -2.22
C ASP A 107 3.84 -13.02 -3.06
N GLY A 108 4.62 -11.95 -2.84
CA GLY A 108 5.83 -11.65 -3.61
C GLY A 108 5.57 -11.31 -5.09
N ARG A 109 4.33 -10.99 -5.45
CA ARG A 109 3.96 -10.63 -6.82
C ARG A 109 4.20 -9.15 -7.06
N SER A 110 4.46 -8.79 -8.34
CA SER A 110 4.71 -7.39 -8.70
C SER A 110 4.06 -7.00 -10.01
N GLY A 111 3.97 -5.70 -10.28
CA GLY A 111 3.45 -5.15 -11.52
C GLY A 111 2.03 -5.60 -11.83
N LEU A 112 1.76 -5.97 -13.08
CA LEU A 112 0.43 -6.39 -13.54
C LEU A 112 -0.09 -7.66 -12.84
N GLU A 113 0.79 -8.54 -12.40
CA GLU A 113 0.39 -9.75 -11.67
C GLU A 113 -0.18 -9.40 -10.29
N ALA A 114 0.44 -8.46 -9.60
CA ALA A 114 -0.07 -7.96 -8.31
C ALA A 114 -1.42 -7.26 -8.48
N LEU A 115 -1.58 -6.44 -9.53
CA LEU A 115 -2.87 -5.79 -9.82
C LEU A 115 -3.98 -6.81 -10.09
N LYS A 116 -3.69 -7.81 -10.93
CA LYS A 116 -4.64 -8.89 -11.21
C LYS A 116 -4.98 -9.71 -9.96
N ALA A 117 -3.99 -9.97 -9.11
CA ALA A 117 -4.20 -10.71 -7.87
C ALA A 117 -5.06 -9.93 -6.88
N SER A 118 -4.80 -8.63 -6.70
CA SER A 118 -5.62 -7.73 -5.88
C SER A 118 -7.06 -7.66 -6.41
N TYR A 119 -7.26 -7.46 -7.71
CA TYR A 119 -8.58 -7.45 -8.34
C TYR A 119 -9.35 -8.75 -8.06
N ARG A 120 -8.72 -9.91 -8.31
CA ARG A 120 -9.35 -11.23 -8.09
C ARG A 120 -9.66 -11.49 -6.61
N PHE A 121 -8.82 -10.99 -5.72
CA PHE A 121 -9.06 -11.09 -4.28
C PHE A 121 -10.31 -10.31 -3.89
N VAL A 122 -10.42 -9.08 -4.33
CA VAL A 122 -11.58 -8.21 -4.06
C VAL A 122 -12.84 -8.77 -4.70
N GLU A 123 -12.78 -9.24 -5.94
CA GLU A 123 -13.92 -9.87 -6.64
C GLU A 123 -14.44 -11.11 -5.90
N ALA A 124 -13.54 -11.94 -5.40
CA ALA A 124 -13.91 -13.17 -4.68
C ALA A 124 -14.45 -12.91 -3.25
N ASN A 125 -14.07 -11.80 -2.62
CA ASN A 125 -14.40 -11.48 -1.23
C ASN A 125 -15.03 -10.08 -1.10
N LEU A 126 -15.88 -9.70 -2.04
CA LEU A 126 -16.38 -8.34 -2.21
C LEU A 126 -17.04 -7.77 -0.95
N SER A 127 -17.85 -8.56 -0.24
CA SER A 127 -18.53 -8.13 0.98
C SER A 127 -17.55 -7.83 2.11
N ASP A 128 -16.57 -8.70 2.33
CA ASP A 128 -15.60 -8.55 3.41
C ASP A 128 -14.64 -7.40 3.11
N CYS A 129 -14.18 -7.28 1.86
CA CYS A 129 -13.36 -6.17 1.41
C CYS A 129 -14.09 -4.83 1.56
N LEU A 130 -15.38 -4.79 1.22
CA LEU A 130 -16.19 -3.58 1.38
C LEU A 130 -16.31 -3.16 2.85
N ILE A 131 -16.53 -4.11 3.75
CA ILE A 131 -16.59 -3.86 5.20
C ILE A 131 -15.27 -3.28 5.69
N VAL A 132 -14.13 -3.88 5.32
CA VAL A 132 -12.80 -3.39 5.74
C VAL A 132 -12.52 -2.00 5.20
N VAL A 133 -12.80 -1.74 3.92
CA VAL A 133 -12.59 -0.42 3.32
C VAL A 133 -13.49 0.64 3.96
N LEU A 134 -14.77 0.33 4.17
CA LEU A 134 -15.69 1.26 4.83
C LEU A 134 -15.30 1.51 6.29
N ALA A 135 -14.87 0.48 7.03
CA ALA A 135 -14.37 0.64 8.40
C ALA A 135 -13.12 1.52 8.42
N SER A 136 -12.17 1.30 7.50
CA SER A 136 -10.95 2.12 7.37
C SER A 136 -11.27 3.58 7.06
N LEU A 137 -12.22 3.83 6.16
CA LEU A 137 -12.70 5.17 5.83
C LEU A 137 -13.40 5.83 7.02
N ALA A 138 -14.24 5.09 7.75
CA ALA A 138 -14.93 5.61 8.92
C ALA A 138 -13.96 5.99 10.04
N ILE A 139 -12.99 5.11 10.34
CA ILE A 139 -11.92 5.38 11.32
C ILE A 139 -11.15 6.63 10.91
N SER A 140 -10.71 6.70 9.65
CA SER A 140 -9.97 7.85 9.12
C SER A 140 -10.80 9.15 9.21
N ALA A 141 -12.07 9.11 8.84
CA ALA A 141 -12.96 10.28 8.87
C ALA A 141 -13.15 10.80 10.30
N VAL A 142 -13.37 9.91 11.26
CA VAL A 142 -13.52 10.27 12.68
C VAL A 142 -12.24 10.90 13.22
N LEU A 143 -11.10 10.31 12.96
CA LEU A 143 -9.80 10.80 13.47
C LEU A 143 -9.43 12.15 12.86
N HIS A 144 -9.65 12.33 11.55
CA HIS A 144 -9.38 13.61 10.87
C HIS A 144 -10.38 14.72 11.21
N SER A 145 -11.52 14.41 11.85
CA SER A 145 -12.49 15.40 12.30
C SER A 145 -11.96 16.28 13.44
N VAL A 146 -10.89 15.86 14.13
CA VAL A 146 -10.31 16.60 15.24
C VAL A 146 -9.29 17.60 14.70
N PRO A 147 -9.56 18.93 14.75
CA PRO A 147 -8.62 19.94 14.28
C PRO A 147 -7.29 19.85 15.04
N VAL A 148 -6.18 20.13 14.38
CA VAL A 148 -4.81 20.16 14.92
C VAL A 148 -4.24 18.79 15.30
N ILE A 149 -4.99 17.95 16.03
CA ILE A 149 -4.53 16.63 16.51
C ILE A 149 -4.85 15.53 15.48
N GLY A 150 -5.86 15.73 14.63
CA GLY A 150 -6.33 14.76 13.65
C GLY A 150 -5.23 14.15 12.76
N PRO A 151 -4.32 14.94 12.19
CA PRO A 151 -3.21 14.41 11.40
C PRO A 151 -2.27 13.49 12.19
N LEU A 152 -2.02 13.79 13.47
CA LEU A 152 -1.21 12.94 14.36
C LEU A 152 -1.93 11.64 14.73
N LEU A 153 -3.23 11.73 15.02
CA LEU A 153 -4.07 10.56 15.28
C LEU A 153 -4.20 9.69 14.03
N GLY A 154 -4.26 10.30 12.84
CA GLY A 154 -4.23 9.61 11.56
C GLY A 154 -2.97 8.75 11.39
N LEU A 155 -1.79 9.28 11.72
CA LEU A 155 -0.54 8.54 11.70
C LEU A 155 -0.54 7.32 12.63
N ILE A 156 -1.08 7.48 13.84
CA ILE A 156 -1.18 6.39 14.82
C ILE A 156 -2.17 5.31 14.36
N SER A 157 -3.21 5.69 13.60
CA SER A 157 -4.22 4.75 13.11
C SER A 157 -3.77 3.93 11.90
N LEU A 158 -2.75 4.34 11.15
CA LEU A 158 -2.28 3.64 9.96
C LEU A 158 -1.96 2.15 10.23
N PRO A 159 -1.20 1.77 11.27
CA PRO A 159 -0.93 0.35 11.56
C PRO A 159 -2.20 -0.46 11.79
N TYR A 160 -3.24 0.12 12.40
CA TYR A 160 -4.52 -0.56 12.64
C TYR A 160 -5.31 -0.78 11.36
N ILE A 161 -5.29 0.20 10.44
CA ILE A 161 -5.92 0.09 9.13
C ILE A 161 -5.22 -1.00 8.30
N TYR A 162 -3.89 -1.01 8.30
CA TYR A 162 -3.11 -2.06 7.63
C TYR A 162 -3.33 -3.43 8.28
N ALA A 163 -3.49 -3.49 9.62
CA ALA A 163 -3.79 -4.73 10.32
C ALA A 163 -5.12 -5.34 9.85
N LEU A 164 -6.18 -4.53 9.76
CA LEU A 164 -7.49 -4.98 9.28
C LEU A 164 -7.40 -5.56 7.87
N ALA A 165 -6.76 -4.84 6.95
CA ALA A 165 -6.61 -5.29 5.57
C ALA A 165 -5.74 -6.55 5.46
N THR A 166 -4.62 -6.60 6.20
CA THR A 166 -3.68 -7.74 6.19
C THR A 166 -4.30 -8.99 6.79
N LEU A 167 -5.00 -8.88 7.92
CA LEU A 167 -5.68 -10.01 8.55
C LEU A 167 -6.77 -10.58 7.66
N LEU A 168 -7.58 -9.74 7.00
CA LEU A 168 -8.54 -10.21 6.01
C LEU A 168 -7.85 -10.92 4.84
N TYR A 169 -6.73 -10.35 4.36
CA TYR A 169 -5.98 -10.94 3.24
C TYR A 169 -5.40 -12.31 3.60
N LEU A 170 -4.85 -12.47 4.80
CA LEU A 170 -4.31 -13.73 5.29
C LEU A 170 -5.40 -14.77 5.53
N ASP A 171 -6.51 -14.40 6.17
CA ASP A 171 -7.64 -15.28 6.46
C ASP A 171 -8.24 -15.87 5.16
N ARG A 172 -8.57 -15.01 4.23
CA ARG A 172 -9.16 -15.43 2.94
C ARG A 172 -8.15 -15.96 1.94
N GLY A 173 -6.86 -15.63 2.09
CA GLY A 173 -5.78 -16.15 1.27
C GLY A 173 -5.40 -17.59 1.62
N SER A 174 -5.50 -17.98 2.88
CA SER A 174 -5.25 -19.35 3.33
C SER A 174 -6.28 -20.35 2.75
N ASP A 175 -7.52 -19.94 2.61
CA ASP A 175 -8.58 -20.75 1.99
C ASP A 175 -8.31 -21.08 0.51
N ARG A 176 -7.43 -20.31 -0.17
CA ARG A 176 -7.06 -20.56 -1.57
C ARG A 176 -5.91 -21.54 -1.74
N LYS A 177 -5.03 -21.67 -0.74
CA LYS A 177 -3.88 -22.60 -0.80
C LYS A 177 -4.30 -24.04 -0.51
N SER A 178 -5.32 -24.23 0.30
CA SER A 178 -5.78 -25.55 0.70
C SER A 178 -6.32 -26.48 -0.42
N PRO A 179 -7.01 -26.01 -1.50
CA PRO A 179 -7.48 -26.90 -2.57
C PRO A 179 -6.40 -27.40 -3.53
N GLN A 180 -5.26 -26.67 -3.67
CA GLN A 180 -4.23 -27.01 -4.65
C GLN A 180 -3.18 -27.96 -4.11
N GLU A 181 -2.81 -27.85 -2.83
CA GLU A 181 -1.89 -28.78 -2.18
C GLU A 181 -2.47 -30.20 -2.07
N THR A 182 -3.78 -30.29 -1.81
CA THR A 182 -4.48 -31.59 -1.71
C THR A 182 -4.60 -32.31 -3.05
N GLN A 183 -4.54 -31.61 -4.17
CA GLN A 183 -4.55 -32.23 -5.51
C GLN A 183 -3.16 -32.64 -5.98
N GLY A 184 -2.10 -31.92 -5.63
CA GLY A 184 -0.72 -32.28 -5.97
C GLY A 184 -0.25 -33.53 -5.24
N GLU A 185 -0.61 -33.69 -3.97
CA GLU A 185 -0.21 -34.83 -3.16
C GLU A 185 -0.93 -36.13 -3.54
N ARG A 186 -2.10 -36.06 -4.19
CA ARG A 186 -2.81 -37.25 -4.70
C ARG A 186 -2.26 -37.81 -6.00
N VAL A 187 -1.49 -37.04 -6.74
CA VAL A 187 -0.94 -37.46 -8.04
C VAL A 187 0.41 -38.18 -7.87
N GLU A 188 1.09 -38.02 -6.73
CA GLU A 188 2.37 -38.70 -6.47
C GLU A 188 2.24 -40.12 -5.83
N ILE A 189 1.02 -40.59 -5.53
CA ILE A 189 0.79 -41.88 -4.84
C ILE A 189 0.16 -42.93 -5.80
N VAL A 190 0.15 -42.69 -7.11
CA VAL A 190 -0.28 -43.67 -8.13
C VAL A 190 0.96 -43.97 -9.05
#